data_17d75b49fc45247cee86a9eee8414a33
#
_entry.id   17d75b49fc45247cee86a9eee8414a33
#
_cell.length_a   1.000
_cell.length_b   1.000
_cell.length_c   1.000
_cell.angle_alpha   90.00
_cell.angle_beta   90.00
_cell.angle_gamma   90.00
#
_symmetry.space_group_name_H-M   'P 1'
#
loop_
_entity.id
_entity.type
_entity.pdbx_description
1 polymer ?
#
loop_
_entity_poly.entity_id
_entity_poly.type
_entity_poly.pdbx_seq_one_letter_code
_entity_poly.pdbx_strand_id
1 'polypeptide(L)'
;MPAPTHSSDTSTNRSVWRLAWPNIISNLLFTTVGFMHMKIVAGLGTNAVAAVTTGHRVFFLVQAILMGVSVATTALIARYWGGDQPRKAEMVAWTSILLSMALAAVISLPVLFAPQAIAGAFGLDAETTRLAASFIFWLGVFNIFSAVNMILATALRATGDVISPLWFRLFSSSLKVLFASALAFGIGPQPQLGVAGVAAG
;
A
#
# COMPACT_ATOMS: atom_id res chain seq x y z
N MET A 1 29.03 38.00 28.93
CA MET A 1 27.98 37.19 28.28
C MET A 1 28.36 35.73 28.44
N PRO A 2 27.65 34.93 29.22
CA PRO A 2 27.92 33.51 29.29
C PRO A 2 27.39 32.85 28.01
N ALA A 3 28.19 31.94 27.43
CA ALA A 3 27.84 31.17 26.26
C ALA A 3 26.63 30.25 26.55
N PRO A 4 25.72 30.04 25.59
CA PRO A 4 24.62 29.11 25.77
C PRO A 4 25.18 27.69 25.92
N THR A 5 24.96 27.12 27.10
CA THR A 5 25.25 25.71 27.34
C THR A 5 24.27 24.88 26.52
N HIS A 6 24.74 24.28 25.43
CA HIS A 6 24.05 23.21 24.74
C HIS A 6 23.88 22.03 25.71
N SER A 7 22.78 22.03 26.43
CA SER A 7 22.29 20.79 27.08
C SER A 7 21.85 19.86 25.95
N SER A 8 22.75 18.98 25.57
CA SER A 8 22.57 17.97 24.52
C SER A 8 21.41 17.03 24.87
N ASP A 9 20.36 17.23 24.27
CA ASP A 9 19.35 16.48 23.50
C ASP A 9 19.30 14.93 23.61
N THR A 10 19.50 14.37 24.80
CA THR A 10 19.23 12.94 25.03
C THR A 10 17.73 12.64 25.05
N SER A 11 16.90 13.63 25.42
CA SER A 11 15.42 13.48 25.42
C SER A 11 14.83 13.50 24.00
N THR A 12 15.33 14.38 23.12
CA THR A 12 14.92 14.48 21.72
C THR A 12 15.30 13.22 20.93
N ASN A 13 16.49 12.68 21.18
CA ASN A 13 16.98 11.48 20.52
C ASN A 13 16.15 10.23 20.89
N ARG A 14 15.73 10.10 22.14
CA ARG A 14 14.79 9.03 22.57
C ARG A 14 13.42 9.15 21.91
N SER A 15 12.93 10.37 21.70
CA SER A 15 11.63 10.60 21.03
C SER A 15 11.69 10.23 19.56
N VAL A 16 12.78 10.59 18.86
CA VAL A 16 12.99 10.24 17.44
C VAL A 16 13.08 8.71 17.25
N TRP A 17 13.86 8.03 18.08
CA TRP A 17 13.97 6.56 18.02
C TRP A 17 12.62 5.87 18.26
N ARG A 18 11.82 6.36 19.18
CA ARG A 18 10.50 5.81 19.48
C ARG A 18 9.54 5.87 18.28
N LEU A 19 9.70 6.87 17.41
CA LEU A 19 8.91 7.01 16.17
C LEU A 19 9.54 6.29 14.98
N ALA A 20 10.88 6.20 14.95
CA ALA A 20 11.61 5.64 13.82
C ALA A 20 11.54 4.11 13.77
N TRP A 21 11.74 3.41 14.90
CA TRP A 21 11.87 1.96 14.89
C TRP A 21 10.59 1.23 14.39
N PRO A 22 9.32 1.67 14.72
CA PRO A 22 8.14 1.01 14.16
C PRO A 22 8.02 1.19 12.65
N ASN A 23 8.46 2.35 12.13
CA ASN A 23 8.50 2.61 10.70
C ASN A 23 9.56 1.74 9.98
N ILE A 24 10.72 1.56 10.59
CA ILE A 24 11.78 0.67 10.06
C ILE A 24 11.25 -0.76 9.98
N ILE A 25 10.65 -1.27 11.06
CA ILE A 25 10.07 -2.62 11.08
C ILE A 25 8.95 -2.74 10.03
N SER A 26 8.07 -1.73 9.91
CA SER A 26 7.01 -1.74 8.89
C SER A 26 7.57 -1.85 7.47
N ASN A 27 8.67 -1.14 7.18
CA ASN A 27 9.30 -1.20 5.87
C ASN A 27 10.03 -2.54 5.62
N LEU A 28 10.70 -3.10 6.64
CA LEU A 28 11.31 -4.42 6.55
C LEU A 28 10.25 -5.50 6.29
N LEU A 29 9.13 -5.45 7.02
CA LEU A 29 8.00 -6.36 6.80
C LEU A 29 7.44 -6.23 5.38
N PHE A 30 7.22 -5.00 4.90
CA PHE A 30 6.76 -4.77 3.54
C PHE A 30 7.70 -5.37 2.50
N THR A 31 9.00 -5.18 2.66
CA THR A 31 10.02 -5.73 1.77
C THR A 31 10.03 -7.27 1.83
N THR A 32 10.00 -7.84 3.04
CA THR A 32 9.98 -9.30 3.23
C THR A 32 8.74 -9.95 2.60
N VAL A 33 7.56 -9.35 2.79
CA VAL A 33 6.31 -9.81 2.17
C VAL A 33 6.39 -9.71 0.65
N GLY A 34 6.97 -8.62 0.11
CA GLY A 34 7.21 -8.46 -1.33
C GLY A 34 8.11 -9.57 -1.90
N PHE A 35 9.18 -9.94 -1.20
CA PHE A 35 10.04 -11.08 -1.59
C PHE A 35 9.30 -12.41 -1.54
N MET A 36 8.49 -12.65 -0.50
CA MET A 36 7.67 -13.86 -0.40
C MET A 36 6.65 -13.95 -1.54
N HIS A 37 5.96 -12.86 -1.84
CA HIS A 37 5.05 -12.78 -2.99
C HIS A 37 5.77 -13.09 -4.31
N MET A 38 6.93 -12.48 -4.54
CA MET A 38 7.71 -12.74 -5.76
C MET A 38 8.18 -14.20 -5.84
N LYS A 39 8.55 -14.82 -4.72
CA LYS A 39 8.91 -16.24 -4.66
C LYS A 39 7.74 -17.16 -5.01
N ILE A 40 6.52 -16.84 -4.54
CA ILE A 40 5.31 -17.58 -4.91
C ILE A 40 5.05 -17.45 -6.41
N VAL A 41 5.11 -16.23 -6.95
CA VAL A 41 4.91 -15.96 -8.39
C VAL A 41 5.96 -16.65 -9.26
N ALA A 42 7.21 -16.67 -8.82
CA ALA A 42 8.30 -17.38 -9.53
C ALA A 42 8.01 -18.87 -9.69
N GLY A 43 7.33 -19.50 -8.73
CA GLY A 43 6.87 -20.88 -8.82
C GLY A 43 5.81 -21.13 -9.89
N LEU A 44 5.13 -20.06 -10.39
CA LEU A 44 4.13 -20.14 -11.46
C LEU A 44 4.71 -19.96 -12.88
N GLY A 45 6.00 -19.69 -12.99
CA GLY A 45 6.72 -19.56 -14.25
C GLY A 45 7.05 -18.12 -14.67
N THR A 46 7.85 -17.97 -15.71
CA THR A 46 8.40 -16.68 -16.17
C THR A 46 7.32 -15.72 -16.67
N ASN A 47 6.30 -16.23 -17.35
CA ASN A 47 5.17 -15.43 -17.86
C ASN A 47 4.37 -14.83 -16.68
N ALA A 48 4.20 -15.59 -15.60
CA ALA A 48 3.55 -15.10 -14.38
C ALA A 48 4.36 -13.97 -13.72
N VAL A 49 5.69 -14.11 -13.64
CA VAL A 49 6.57 -13.06 -13.11
C VAL A 49 6.48 -11.78 -13.95
N ALA A 50 6.52 -11.90 -15.28
CA ALA A 50 6.40 -10.77 -16.20
C ALA A 50 5.02 -10.08 -16.05
N ALA A 51 3.94 -10.86 -15.97
CA ALA A 51 2.59 -10.35 -15.81
C ALA A 51 2.39 -9.59 -14.48
N VAL A 52 2.83 -10.16 -13.36
CA VAL A 52 2.74 -9.54 -12.03
C VAL A 52 3.60 -8.28 -11.94
N THR A 53 4.82 -8.31 -12.49
CA THR A 53 5.72 -7.15 -12.50
C THR A 53 5.11 -6.00 -13.30
N THR A 54 4.50 -6.29 -14.45
CA THR A 54 3.80 -5.30 -15.27
C THR A 54 2.60 -4.72 -14.53
N GLY A 55 1.78 -5.57 -13.90
CA GLY A 55 0.66 -5.12 -13.10
C GLY A 55 1.07 -4.23 -11.92
N HIS A 56 2.18 -4.56 -11.24
CA HIS A 56 2.72 -3.71 -10.18
C HIS A 56 3.19 -2.33 -10.69
N ARG A 57 3.73 -2.23 -11.91
CA ARG A 57 4.06 -0.93 -12.51
C ARG A 57 2.81 -0.07 -12.71
N VAL A 58 1.75 -0.66 -13.23
CA VAL A 58 0.45 0.04 -13.39
C VAL A 58 -0.08 0.47 -12.04
N PHE A 59 -0.10 -0.42 -11.07
CA PHE A 59 -0.57 -0.14 -9.70
C PHE A 59 0.26 0.96 -9.03
N PHE A 60 1.58 0.97 -9.23
CA PHE A 60 2.44 2.00 -8.67
C PHE A 60 2.11 3.40 -9.22
N LEU A 61 1.80 3.52 -10.51
CA LEU A 61 1.38 4.78 -11.12
C LEU A 61 0.08 5.29 -10.48
N VAL A 62 -0.88 4.41 -10.27
CA VAL A 62 -2.14 4.71 -9.57
C VAL A 62 -1.87 5.16 -8.13
N GLN A 63 -1.02 4.43 -7.41
CA GLN A 63 -0.65 4.74 -6.04
C GLN A 63 0.14 6.05 -5.90
N ALA A 64 0.93 6.44 -6.89
CA ALA A 64 1.70 7.69 -6.88
C ALA A 64 0.77 8.92 -6.73
N ILE A 65 -0.40 8.90 -7.35
CA ILE A 65 -1.40 9.97 -7.23
C ILE A 65 -1.96 10.01 -5.79
N LEU A 66 -2.29 8.86 -5.23
CA LEU A 66 -2.79 8.75 -3.86
C LEU A 66 -1.73 9.14 -2.82
N MET A 67 -0.45 8.90 -3.10
CA MET A 67 0.66 9.38 -2.27
C MET A 67 0.68 10.90 -2.14
N GLY A 68 0.35 11.64 -3.21
CA GLY A 68 0.20 13.10 -3.16
C GLY A 68 -0.87 13.53 -2.15
N VAL A 69 -2.04 12.89 -2.16
CA VAL A 69 -3.10 13.13 -1.16
C VAL A 69 -2.63 12.78 0.24
N SER A 70 -1.89 11.68 0.40
CA SER A 70 -1.35 11.23 1.69
C SER A 70 -0.38 12.26 2.30
N VAL A 71 0.50 12.85 1.49
CA VAL A 71 1.45 13.88 1.94
C VAL A 71 0.70 15.13 2.41
N ALA A 72 -0.28 15.62 1.63
CA ALA A 72 -1.10 16.76 2.02
C ALA A 72 -1.90 16.48 3.30
N THR A 73 -2.47 15.29 3.42
CA THR A 73 -3.20 14.83 4.61
C THR A 73 -2.30 14.84 5.85
N THR A 74 -1.07 14.30 5.73
CA THR A 74 -0.09 14.31 6.83
C THR A 74 0.20 15.72 7.32
N ALA A 75 0.49 16.65 6.40
CA ALA A 75 0.84 18.03 6.73
C ALA A 75 -0.32 18.75 7.44
N LEU A 76 -1.54 18.60 6.93
CA LEU A 76 -2.73 19.26 7.49
C LEU A 76 -3.11 18.66 8.86
N ILE A 77 -3.14 17.35 8.99
CA ILE A 77 -3.46 16.69 10.27
C ILE A 77 -2.43 17.06 11.33
N ALA A 78 -1.13 16.95 11.02
CA ALA A 78 -0.07 17.29 11.97
C ALA A 78 -0.16 18.76 12.40
N ARG A 79 -0.48 19.68 11.48
CA ARG A 79 -0.66 21.10 11.78
C ARG A 79 -1.83 21.32 12.75
N TYR A 80 -3.01 20.77 12.46
CA TYR A 80 -4.20 20.96 13.30
C TYR A 80 -4.07 20.23 14.63
N TRP A 81 -3.49 19.04 14.64
CA TRP A 81 -3.25 18.28 15.87
C TRP A 81 -2.26 18.99 16.80
N GLY A 82 -1.13 19.48 16.24
CA GLY A 82 -0.16 20.27 17.01
C GLY A 82 -0.65 21.65 17.45
N GLY A 83 -1.70 22.18 16.79
CA GLY A 83 -2.37 23.42 17.16
C GLY A 83 -3.58 23.25 18.10
N ASP A 84 -3.71 22.08 18.74
CA ASP A 84 -4.80 21.73 19.66
C ASP A 84 -6.21 21.91 19.05
N GLN A 85 -6.36 21.55 17.77
CA GLN A 85 -7.61 21.61 17.02
C GLN A 85 -8.04 20.22 16.51
N PRO A 86 -8.34 19.26 17.39
CA PRO A 86 -8.58 17.86 17.01
C PRO A 86 -9.78 17.69 16.07
N ARG A 87 -10.84 18.51 16.23
CA ARG A 87 -12.02 18.49 15.33
C ARG A 87 -11.66 18.83 13.88
N LYS A 88 -10.72 19.77 13.67
CA LYS A 88 -10.26 20.11 12.31
C LYS A 88 -9.38 19.00 11.75
N ALA A 89 -8.53 18.39 12.57
CA ALA A 89 -7.73 17.25 12.16
C ALA A 89 -8.62 16.06 11.73
N GLU A 90 -9.68 15.78 12.48
CA GLU A 90 -10.67 14.76 12.14
C GLU A 90 -11.39 15.07 10.81
N MET A 91 -11.84 16.32 10.62
CA MET A 91 -12.49 16.76 9.38
C MET A 91 -11.55 16.59 8.18
N VAL A 92 -10.26 16.92 8.32
CA VAL A 92 -9.26 16.69 7.26
C VAL A 92 -9.11 15.20 6.98
N ALA A 93 -9.05 14.35 8.00
CA ALA A 93 -8.95 12.89 7.82
C ALA A 93 -10.15 12.35 7.00
N TRP A 94 -11.37 12.70 7.39
CA TRP A 94 -12.58 12.29 6.67
C TRP A 94 -12.62 12.80 5.23
N THR A 95 -12.30 14.09 5.03
CA THR A 95 -12.27 14.68 3.68
C THR A 95 -11.23 14.01 2.80
N SER A 96 -10.04 13.68 3.37
CA SER A 96 -8.98 12.98 2.64
C SER A 96 -9.36 11.55 2.30
N ILE A 97 -10.10 10.85 3.17
CA ILE A 97 -10.63 9.50 2.87
C ILE A 97 -11.62 9.58 1.70
N LEU A 98 -12.59 10.50 1.76
CA LEU A 98 -13.58 10.65 0.68
C LEU A 98 -12.92 11.04 -0.64
N LEU A 99 -11.97 11.98 -0.61
CA LEU A 99 -11.22 12.40 -1.79
C LEU A 99 -10.41 11.23 -2.38
N SER A 100 -9.71 10.47 -1.54
CA SER A 100 -8.92 9.33 -2.01
C SER A 100 -9.80 8.19 -2.56
N MET A 101 -10.98 7.95 -1.97
CA MET A 101 -11.96 7.02 -2.52
C MET A 101 -12.46 7.46 -3.89
N ALA A 102 -12.82 8.73 -4.05
CA ALA A 102 -13.27 9.29 -5.32
C ALA A 102 -12.17 9.21 -6.39
N LEU A 103 -10.95 9.61 -6.06
CA LEU A 103 -9.79 9.49 -6.96
C LEU A 103 -9.49 8.03 -7.31
N ALA A 104 -9.47 7.14 -6.32
CA ALA A 104 -9.24 5.71 -6.56
C ALA A 104 -10.32 5.13 -7.47
N ALA A 105 -11.60 5.48 -7.27
CA ALA A 105 -12.69 5.05 -8.12
C ALA A 105 -12.51 5.54 -9.56
N VAL A 106 -12.26 6.84 -9.76
CA VAL A 106 -12.06 7.42 -11.11
C VAL A 106 -10.87 6.77 -11.84
N ILE A 107 -9.74 6.60 -11.14
CA ILE A 107 -8.54 6.02 -11.74
C ILE A 107 -8.72 4.51 -11.99
N SER A 108 -9.50 3.83 -11.18
CA SER A 108 -9.79 2.41 -11.38
C SER A 108 -10.73 2.13 -12.56
N LEU A 109 -11.53 3.11 -13.02
CA LEU A 109 -12.42 2.92 -14.17
C LEU A 109 -11.68 2.40 -15.42
N PRO A 110 -10.64 3.07 -15.97
CA PRO A 110 -9.93 2.54 -17.13
C PRO A 110 -9.24 1.20 -16.85
N VAL A 111 -8.78 0.97 -15.63
CA VAL A 111 -8.15 -0.28 -15.20
C VAL A 111 -9.14 -1.44 -15.20
N LEU A 112 -10.40 -1.19 -14.84
CA LEU A 112 -11.46 -2.19 -14.81
C LEU A 112 -12.08 -2.46 -16.19
N PHE A 113 -12.26 -1.40 -17.00
CA PHE A 113 -12.93 -1.52 -18.30
C PHE A 113 -12.01 -1.91 -19.46
N ALA A 114 -10.71 -1.59 -19.37
CA ALA A 114 -9.76 -1.86 -20.42
C ALA A 114 -8.43 -2.48 -19.93
N PRO A 115 -8.44 -3.51 -19.06
CA PRO A 115 -7.21 -4.06 -18.50
C PRO A 115 -6.31 -4.70 -19.57
N GLN A 116 -6.89 -5.26 -20.62
CA GLN A 116 -6.17 -5.86 -21.74
C GLN A 116 -5.45 -4.80 -22.59
N ALA A 117 -6.10 -3.65 -22.86
CA ALA A 117 -5.47 -2.55 -23.58
C ALA A 117 -4.29 -1.97 -22.81
N ILE A 118 -4.45 -1.82 -21.48
CA ILE A 118 -3.38 -1.36 -20.59
C ILE A 118 -2.22 -2.36 -20.59
N ALA A 119 -2.49 -3.66 -20.41
CA ALA A 119 -1.47 -4.69 -20.44
C ALA A 119 -0.77 -4.80 -21.80
N GLY A 120 -1.52 -4.68 -22.90
CA GLY A 120 -1.01 -4.73 -24.27
C GLY A 120 -0.06 -3.59 -24.62
N ALA A 121 -0.21 -2.41 -23.99
CA ALA A 121 0.68 -1.26 -24.17
C ALA A 121 2.13 -1.52 -23.75
N PHE A 122 2.38 -2.59 -22.97
CA PHE A 122 3.73 -3.00 -22.54
C PHE A 122 4.46 -3.92 -23.54
N GLY A 123 3.82 -4.28 -24.67
CA GLY A 123 4.45 -5.08 -25.73
C GLY A 123 4.76 -6.52 -25.32
N LEU A 124 3.97 -7.12 -24.42
CA LEU A 124 4.11 -8.49 -23.98
C LEU A 124 3.48 -9.45 -25.01
N ASP A 125 3.90 -10.72 -24.99
CA ASP A 125 3.23 -11.79 -25.76
C ASP A 125 1.77 -11.97 -25.31
N ALA A 126 0.94 -12.61 -26.12
CA ALA A 126 -0.51 -12.72 -25.91
C ALA A 126 -0.88 -13.42 -24.61
N GLU A 127 -0.14 -14.45 -24.22
CA GLU A 127 -0.38 -15.20 -22.99
C GLU A 127 -0.05 -14.34 -21.75
N THR A 128 1.12 -13.71 -21.72
CA THR A 128 1.55 -12.82 -20.64
C THR A 128 0.63 -11.61 -20.53
N THR A 129 0.19 -11.04 -21.67
CA THR A 129 -0.78 -9.94 -21.68
C THR A 129 -2.10 -10.33 -21.02
N ARG A 130 -2.61 -11.54 -21.29
CA ARG A 130 -3.83 -12.05 -20.67
C ARG A 130 -3.68 -12.21 -19.15
N LEU A 131 -2.55 -12.77 -18.70
CA LEU A 131 -2.24 -12.90 -17.27
C LEU A 131 -2.10 -11.54 -16.59
N ALA A 132 -1.40 -10.60 -17.23
CA ALA A 132 -1.23 -9.25 -16.73
C ALA A 132 -2.57 -8.50 -16.64
N ALA A 133 -3.44 -8.63 -17.64
CA ALA A 133 -4.76 -8.02 -17.63
C ALA A 133 -5.63 -8.53 -16.47
N SER A 134 -5.62 -9.85 -16.22
CA SER A 134 -6.31 -10.45 -15.07
C SER A 134 -5.78 -9.89 -13.74
N PHE A 135 -4.46 -9.80 -13.58
CA PHE A 135 -3.83 -9.25 -12.39
C PHE A 135 -4.16 -7.76 -12.19
N ILE A 136 -4.06 -6.95 -13.26
CA ILE A 136 -4.41 -5.52 -13.27
C ILE A 136 -5.88 -5.30 -12.90
N PHE A 137 -6.79 -6.13 -13.41
CA PHE A 137 -8.21 -6.07 -13.07
C PHE A 137 -8.44 -6.22 -11.55
N TRP A 138 -7.88 -7.26 -10.95
CA TRP A 138 -8.03 -7.51 -9.52
C TRP A 138 -7.38 -6.41 -8.67
N LEU A 139 -6.22 -5.89 -9.07
CA LEU A 139 -5.62 -4.73 -8.42
C LEU A 139 -6.53 -3.50 -8.49
N GLY A 140 -7.21 -3.28 -9.63
CA GLY A 140 -8.21 -2.20 -9.78
C GLY A 140 -9.39 -2.35 -8.84
N VAL A 141 -9.92 -3.57 -8.68
CA VAL A 141 -11.02 -3.85 -7.73
C VAL A 141 -10.62 -3.51 -6.30
N PHE A 142 -9.44 -3.93 -5.87
CA PHE A 142 -8.97 -3.70 -4.50
C PHE A 142 -8.36 -2.32 -4.26
N ASN A 143 -8.16 -1.51 -5.31
CA ASN A 143 -7.52 -0.19 -5.22
C ASN A 143 -8.26 0.77 -4.27
N ILE A 144 -9.59 0.76 -4.26
CA ILE A 144 -10.40 1.62 -3.39
C ILE A 144 -10.12 1.29 -1.91
N PHE A 145 -10.08 0.00 -1.56
CA PHE A 145 -9.76 -0.44 -0.20
C PHE A 145 -8.33 -0.06 0.18
N SER A 146 -7.39 -0.18 -0.76
CA SER A 146 -6.00 0.23 -0.56
C SER A 146 -5.87 1.74 -0.31
N ALA A 147 -6.64 2.56 -1.03
CA ALA A 147 -6.67 4.01 -0.86
C ALA A 147 -7.15 4.41 0.54
N VAL A 148 -8.26 3.83 1.01
CA VAL A 148 -8.80 4.07 2.36
C VAL A 148 -7.79 3.67 3.43
N ASN A 149 -7.22 2.46 3.31
CA ASN A 149 -6.22 1.96 4.25
C ASN A 149 -4.98 2.88 4.31
N MET A 150 -4.51 3.36 3.15
CA MET A 150 -3.36 4.25 3.06
C MET A 150 -3.62 5.57 3.78
N ILE A 151 -4.78 6.21 3.57
CA ILE A 151 -5.10 7.49 4.22
C ILE A 151 -5.34 7.30 5.71
N LEU A 152 -6.03 6.24 6.13
CA LEU A 152 -6.25 5.94 7.55
C LEU A 152 -4.91 5.72 8.29
N ALA A 153 -4.03 4.92 7.74
CA ALA A 153 -2.68 4.71 8.30
C ALA A 153 -1.86 6.02 8.32
N THR A 154 -2.05 6.90 7.35
CA THR A 154 -1.42 8.21 7.28
C THR A 154 -1.94 9.14 8.36
N ALA A 155 -3.26 9.18 8.57
CA ALA A 155 -3.90 10.00 9.60
C ALA A 155 -3.42 9.59 11.00
N LEU A 156 -3.39 8.29 11.31
CA LEU A 156 -2.89 7.77 12.58
C LEU A 156 -1.42 8.16 12.82
N ARG A 157 -0.56 7.99 11.81
CA ARG A 157 0.85 8.40 11.94
C ARG A 157 1.02 9.91 12.14
N ALA A 158 0.18 10.72 11.51
CA ALA A 158 0.22 12.17 11.63
C ALA A 158 -0.15 12.67 13.04
N THR A 159 -0.94 11.91 13.80
CA THR A 159 -1.25 12.17 15.22
C THR A 159 -0.21 11.58 16.18
N GLY A 160 0.84 10.93 15.67
CA GLY A 160 1.89 10.30 16.47
C GLY A 160 1.64 8.83 16.84
N ASP A 161 0.50 8.26 16.45
CA ASP A 161 0.24 6.83 16.62
C ASP A 161 0.88 6.04 15.47
N VAL A 162 2.06 5.52 15.71
CA VAL A 162 2.82 4.68 14.75
C VAL A 162 2.68 3.18 15.04
N ILE A 163 2.12 2.83 16.21
CA ILE A 163 2.04 1.44 16.69
C ILE A 163 0.79 0.77 16.13
N SER A 164 -0.37 1.43 16.18
CA SER A 164 -1.62 0.87 15.68
C SER A 164 -1.57 0.51 14.19
N PRO A 165 -1.05 1.38 13.27
CA PRO A 165 -0.85 1.01 11.87
C PRO A 165 0.13 -0.15 11.67
N LEU A 166 1.14 -0.29 12.54
CA LEU A 166 2.11 -1.40 12.48
C LEU A 166 1.42 -2.74 12.74
N TRP A 167 0.64 -2.86 13.82
CA TRP A 167 -0.08 -4.09 14.16
C TRP A 167 -1.08 -4.48 13.07
N PHE A 168 -1.83 -3.50 12.56
CA PHE A 168 -2.77 -3.72 11.47
C PHE A 168 -2.06 -4.22 10.21
N ARG A 169 -0.92 -3.61 9.85
CA ARG A 169 -0.11 -4.03 8.72
C ARG A 169 0.47 -5.43 8.90
N LEU A 170 0.94 -5.77 10.11
CA LEU A 170 1.48 -7.09 10.43
C LEU A 170 0.42 -8.18 10.23
N PHE A 171 -0.75 -7.98 10.82
CA PHE A 171 -1.88 -8.90 10.70
C PHE A 171 -2.35 -9.05 9.24
N SER A 172 -2.56 -7.92 8.57
CA SER A 172 -2.99 -7.89 7.17
C SER A 172 -1.97 -8.55 6.23
N SER A 173 -0.66 -8.33 6.45
CA SER A 173 0.41 -8.93 5.65
C SER A 173 0.49 -10.44 5.86
N SER A 174 0.35 -10.92 7.09
CA SER A 174 0.34 -12.36 7.37
C SER A 174 -0.84 -13.05 6.69
N LEU A 175 -2.02 -12.42 6.76
CA LEU A 175 -3.23 -12.92 6.13
C LEU A 175 -3.09 -12.95 4.60
N LYS A 176 -2.53 -11.90 4.00
CA LYS A 176 -2.28 -11.83 2.54
C LYS A 176 -1.36 -12.96 2.07
N VAL A 177 -0.24 -13.21 2.75
CA VAL A 177 0.68 -14.29 2.38
C VAL A 177 -0.01 -15.65 2.48
N LEU A 178 -0.80 -15.89 3.51
CA LEU A 178 -1.58 -17.12 3.66
C LEU A 178 -2.59 -17.30 2.52
N PHE A 179 -3.39 -16.28 2.24
CA PHE A 179 -4.38 -16.34 1.16
C PHE A 179 -3.72 -16.44 -0.23
N ALA A 180 -2.68 -15.65 -0.48
CA ALA A 180 -1.96 -15.72 -1.75
C ALA A 180 -1.36 -17.10 -2.01
N SER A 181 -0.76 -17.73 -1.00
CA SER A 181 -0.21 -19.08 -1.13
C SER A 181 -1.30 -20.14 -1.30
N ALA A 182 -2.39 -20.06 -0.52
CA ALA A 182 -3.50 -20.99 -0.62
C ALA A 182 -4.20 -20.93 -1.99
N LEU A 183 -4.46 -19.71 -2.49
CA LEU A 183 -5.12 -19.50 -3.78
C LEU A 183 -4.20 -19.76 -4.99
N ALA A 184 -2.90 -19.45 -4.88
CA ALA A 184 -1.95 -19.67 -5.97
C ALA A 184 -1.66 -21.16 -6.20
N PHE A 185 -1.51 -21.94 -5.13
CA PHE A 185 -1.16 -23.37 -5.20
C PHE A 185 -2.32 -24.33 -5.00
N GLY A 186 -3.53 -23.80 -4.73
CA GLY A 186 -4.73 -24.64 -4.55
C GLY A 186 -4.66 -25.52 -3.30
N ILE A 187 -4.12 -25.02 -2.21
CA ILE A 187 -4.07 -25.73 -0.92
C ILE A 187 -5.49 -25.74 -0.34
N GLY A 188 -6.29 -26.78 -0.66
CA GLY A 188 -7.67 -26.94 -0.21
C GLY A 188 -8.61 -27.29 -1.38
N PRO A 189 -9.95 -27.28 -1.18
CA PRO A 189 -10.93 -27.62 -2.21
C PRO A 189 -11.13 -26.53 -3.28
N GLN A 190 -10.29 -25.50 -3.30
CA GLN A 190 -10.35 -24.37 -4.22
C GLN A 190 -9.56 -24.65 -5.50
N PRO A 191 -10.06 -24.24 -6.69
CA PRO A 191 -9.30 -24.36 -7.93
C PRO A 191 -8.05 -23.46 -7.90
N GLN A 192 -6.97 -23.94 -8.52
CA GLN A 192 -5.74 -23.16 -8.67
C GLN A 192 -6.02 -21.90 -9.51
N LEU A 193 -6.07 -20.74 -8.88
CA LEU A 193 -6.30 -19.47 -9.54
C LEU A 193 -5.03 -18.84 -10.11
N GLY A 194 -3.84 -19.44 -9.83
CA GLY A 194 -2.57 -18.97 -10.38
C GLY A 194 -2.32 -17.49 -10.10
N VAL A 195 -2.06 -16.70 -11.15
CA VAL A 195 -1.76 -15.27 -11.06
C VAL A 195 -2.93 -14.45 -10.50
N ALA A 196 -4.17 -14.84 -10.79
CA ALA A 196 -5.36 -14.17 -10.22
C ALA A 196 -5.46 -14.38 -8.70
N GLY A 197 -5.07 -15.57 -8.20
CA GLY A 197 -5.00 -15.86 -6.77
C GLY A 197 -3.97 -14.98 -6.04
N VAL A 198 -2.82 -14.74 -6.67
CA VAL A 198 -1.79 -13.82 -6.12
C VAL A 198 -2.29 -12.37 -6.06
N ALA A 199 -3.13 -11.94 -7.01
CA ALA A 199 -3.69 -10.58 -7.01
C ALA A 199 -4.79 -10.39 -5.96
N ALA A 200 -5.53 -11.46 -5.61
CA ALA A 200 -6.63 -11.43 -4.65
C ALA A 200 -6.16 -11.55 -3.17
N GLY A 201 -4.98 -12.14 -2.91
CA GLY A 201 -4.38 -12.25 -1.58
C GLY A 201 -3.56 -11.03 -1.20
#